data_1d2fd820ba0659525e32316bf7bd6819
#
_entry.id   1d2fd820ba0659525e32316bf7bd6819
#
_cell.length_a   1.000
_cell.length_b   1.000
_cell.length_c   1.000
_cell.angle_alpha   90.00
_cell.angle_beta   90.00
_cell.angle_gamma   90.00
#
_symmetry.space_group_name_H-M   'P 1'
#
loop_
_entity.id
_entity.type
_entity.pdbx_description
1 polymer ?
#
loop_
_entity_poly.entity_id
_entity_poly.type
_entity_poly.pdbx_seq_one_letter_code
_entity_poly.pdbx_strand_id
1 'polypeptide(L)'
;QIQSEPIYAERYPCLPICEDFKENMARVGVGMCLPDPKLLFGSSDIGNVSIKIPAIHDYLSITDEEIPAHSKEYAKAAAEPAADEICIKGAQGLAMTGLDLLLNESLRQAAAEYHEKVVPDFYKEK
;
A
#
# COMPACT_ATOMS: atom_id res chain seq x y z
N GLN A 1 35.75 3.13 2.91
CA GLN A 1 34.55 3.84 2.36
C GLN A 1 33.33 3.31 3.11
N ILE A 2 32.70 4.16 3.91
CA ILE A 2 31.40 3.87 4.49
C ILE A 2 30.41 4.16 3.36
N GLN A 3 29.87 3.12 2.72
CA GLN A 3 28.70 3.26 1.85
C GLN A 3 27.51 3.52 2.77
N SER A 4 27.00 4.76 2.79
CA SER A 4 25.72 5.04 3.41
C SER A 4 24.63 4.47 2.51
N GLU A 5 23.91 3.47 3.00
CA GLU A 5 22.70 3.03 2.33
C GLU A 5 21.66 4.16 2.32
N PRO A 6 20.78 4.22 1.30
CA PRO A 6 19.73 5.23 1.29
C PRO A 6 18.86 5.07 2.54
N ILE A 7 18.60 6.18 3.22
CA ILE A 7 17.72 6.22 4.38
C ILE A 7 16.28 6.01 3.89
N TYR A 8 15.57 5.04 4.45
CA TYR A 8 14.14 4.87 4.20
C TYR A 8 13.36 5.95 4.92
N ALA A 9 12.55 6.68 4.17
CA ALA A 9 11.63 7.64 4.72
C ALA A 9 10.41 6.96 5.38
N GLU A 10 9.74 7.67 6.28
CA GLU A 10 8.45 7.27 6.81
C GLU A 10 7.41 7.14 5.69
N ARG A 11 6.46 6.21 5.87
CA ARG A 11 5.37 6.00 4.92
C ARG A 11 4.20 6.91 5.24
N TYR A 12 3.70 7.57 4.22
CA TYR A 12 2.50 8.40 4.25
C TYR A 12 1.44 7.81 3.31
N PRO A 13 0.66 6.80 3.76
CA PRO A 13 -0.38 6.21 2.94
C PRO A 13 -1.44 7.25 2.59
N CYS A 14 -1.79 7.34 1.31
CA CYS A 14 -2.81 8.26 0.82
C CYS A 14 -4.20 7.69 1.09
N LEU A 15 -4.87 8.13 2.17
CA LEU A 15 -6.16 7.58 2.58
C LEU A 15 -7.24 7.63 1.50
N PRO A 16 -7.42 8.68 0.70
CA PRO A 16 -8.39 8.65 -0.40
C PRO A 16 -8.17 7.50 -1.39
N ILE A 17 -6.91 7.16 -1.69
CA ILE A 17 -6.60 6.01 -2.57
C ILE A 17 -6.79 4.69 -1.81
N CYS A 18 -6.45 4.62 -0.51
CA CYS A 18 -6.70 3.43 0.31
C CYS A 18 -8.21 3.10 0.40
N GLU A 19 -9.06 4.10 0.53
CA GLU A 19 -10.52 3.94 0.58
C GLU A 19 -11.05 3.39 -0.75
N ASP A 20 -10.63 3.96 -1.88
CA ASP A 20 -10.98 3.50 -3.22
C ASP A 20 -10.49 2.06 -3.47
N PHE A 21 -9.24 1.75 -3.12
CA PHE A 21 -8.70 0.40 -3.22
C PHE A 21 -9.48 -0.60 -2.37
N LYS A 22 -9.83 -0.24 -1.13
CA LYS A 22 -10.66 -1.06 -0.24
C LYS A 22 -12.03 -1.37 -0.86
N GLU A 23 -12.68 -0.38 -1.47
CA GLU A 23 -13.96 -0.58 -2.17
C GLU A 23 -13.81 -1.51 -3.37
N ASN A 24 -12.74 -1.34 -4.15
CA ASN A 24 -12.42 -2.18 -5.30
C ASN A 24 -12.09 -3.63 -4.87
N MET A 25 -11.37 -3.82 -3.77
CA MET A 25 -11.13 -5.14 -3.20
C MET A 25 -12.42 -5.82 -2.71
N ALA A 26 -13.35 -5.06 -2.13
CA ALA A 26 -14.65 -5.59 -1.73
C ALA A 26 -15.45 -6.12 -2.93
N ARG A 27 -15.34 -5.50 -4.12
CA ARG A 27 -15.99 -5.97 -5.37
C ARG A 27 -15.46 -7.32 -5.83
N VAL A 28 -14.22 -7.66 -5.50
CA VAL A 28 -13.62 -8.98 -5.80
C VAL A 28 -13.69 -9.94 -4.60
N GLY A 29 -14.50 -9.59 -3.59
CA GLY A 29 -14.78 -10.46 -2.43
C GLY A 29 -13.68 -10.48 -1.37
N VAL A 30 -12.82 -9.44 -1.29
CA VAL A 30 -11.76 -9.32 -0.29
C VAL A 30 -12.06 -8.14 0.64
N GLY A 31 -12.26 -8.43 1.93
CA GLY A 31 -12.42 -7.41 2.96
C GLY A 31 -11.08 -6.80 3.36
N MET A 32 -10.99 -5.47 3.42
CA MET A 32 -9.78 -4.77 3.84
C MET A 32 -10.06 -3.75 4.95
N CYS A 33 -9.06 -3.53 5.79
CA CYS A 33 -9.04 -2.43 6.75
C CYS A 33 -8.27 -1.23 6.18
N LEU A 34 -8.61 -0.04 6.63
CA LEU A 34 -7.78 1.14 6.36
C LEU A 34 -6.49 1.08 7.21
N PRO A 35 -5.40 1.73 6.77
CA PRO A 35 -4.17 1.79 7.53
C PRO A 35 -4.39 2.35 8.94
N ASP A 36 -3.92 1.65 9.96
CA ASP A 36 -3.88 2.16 11.33
C ASP A 36 -2.50 2.81 11.58
N PRO A 37 -2.45 4.12 11.86
CA PRO A 37 -1.19 4.81 12.10
C PRO A 37 -0.46 4.32 13.37
N LYS A 38 -1.11 3.54 14.23
CA LYS A 38 -0.51 2.94 15.42
C LYS A 38 0.21 1.62 15.14
N LEU A 39 -0.05 1.00 13.99
CA LEU A 39 0.62 -0.24 13.60
C LEU A 39 1.97 0.08 12.97
N LEU A 40 3.02 -0.50 13.55
CA LEU A 40 4.37 -0.44 12.99
C LEU A 40 4.49 -1.48 11.86
N PHE A 41 4.59 -0.99 10.65
CA PHE A 41 4.96 -1.82 9.50
C PHE A 41 6.48 -1.79 9.31
N GLY A 42 7.06 -2.88 8.80
CA GLY A 42 8.48 -2.97 8.53
C GLY A 42 8.99 -1.85 7.59
N SER A 43 10.30 -1.66 7.54
CA SER A 43 10.95 -0.69 6.65
C SER A 43 10.77 -1.07 5.19
N SER A 44 10.56 -0.08 4.33
CA SER A 44 10.42 -0.25 2.89
C SER A 44 10.73 1.07 2.17
N ASP A 45 11.28 0.99 0.97
CA ASP A 45 11.55 2.13 0.09
C ASP A 45 10.28 2.83 -0.44
N ILE A 46 9.11 2.22 -0.27
CA ILE A 46 7.83 2.88 -0.57
C ILE A 46 7.63 4.17 0.24
N GLY A 47 8.29 4.30 1.40
CA GLY A 47 8.33 5.55 2.14
C GLY A 47 8.89 6.68 1.28
N ASN A 48 9.98 6.42 0.56
CA ASN A 48 10.63 7.39 -0.32
C ASN A 48 9.76 7.80 -1.52
N VAL A 49 8.86 6.92 -1.96
CA VAL A 49 7.85 7.23 -2.97
C VAL A 49 6.73 8.07 -2.37
N SER A 50 6.20 7.65 -1.21
CA SER A 50 5.04 8.28 -0.58
C SER A 50 5.26 9.72 -0.11
N ILE A 51 6.51 10.13 0.11
CA ILE A 51 6.85 11.54 0.40
C ILE A 51 6.89 12.42 -0.86
N LYS A 52 6.85 11.85 -2.06
CA LYS A 52 6.95 12.57 -3.34
C LYS A 52 5.64 12.60 -4.13
N ILE A 53 4.87 11.53 -4.05
CA ILE A 53 3.59 11.39 -4.73
C ILE A 53 2.58 10.67 -3.83
N PRO A 54 1.26 10.91 -3.99
CA PRO A 54 0.24 10.09 -3.35
C PRO A 54 0.46 8.61 -3.67
N ALA A 55 0.64 7.78 -2.66
CA ALA A 55 0.92 6.35 -2.83
C ALA A 55 0.22 5.52 -1.76
N ILE A 56 -0.01 4.24 -2.07
CA ILE A 56 -0.48 3.23 -1.13
C ILE A 56 0.47 2.04 -1.15
N HIS A 57 0.50 1.31 -0.06
CA HIS A 57 1.20 0.04 0.06
C HIS A 57 0.38 -0.86 0.97
N ASP A 58 -0.49 -1.62 0.35
CA ASP A 58 -1.44 -2.47 1.05
C ASP A 58 -0.91 -3.90 1.17
N TYR A 59 -1.40 -4.60 2.19
CA TYR A 59 -1.05 -5.98 2.48
C TYR A 59 -2.29 -6.85 2.35
N LEU A 60 -2.13 -7.98 1.68
CA LEU A 60 -3.15 -9.01 1.55
C LEU A 60 -2.72 -10.25 2.30
N SER A 61 -3.63 -10.82 3.09
CA SER A 61 -3.37 -12.09 3.76
C SER A 61 -3.40 -13.22 2.73
N ILE A 62 -2.36 -14.05 2.72
CA ILE A 62 -2.25 -15.26 1.88
C ILE A 62 -2.64 -16.52 2.64
N THR A 63 -2.93 -16.42 3.94
CA THR A 63 -3.30 -17.53 4.82
C THR A 63 -4.11 -16.99 6.01
N ASP A 64 -4.94 -17.83 6.60
CA ASP A 64 -5.67 -17.54 7.84
C ASP A 64 -4.82 -17.79 9.10
N GLU A 65 -3.62 -18.34 8.95
CA GLU A 65 -2.70 -18.60 10.05
C GLU A 65 -1.82 -17.37 10.34
N GLU A 66 -1.57 -17.10 11.62
CA GLU A 66 -0.60 -16.10 12.05
C GLU A 66 0.82 -16.65 11.92
N ILE A 67 1.46 -16.42 10.78
CA ILE A 67 2.84 -16.83 10.51
C ILE A 67 3.73 -15.60 10.30
N PRO A 68 4.95 -15.59 10.86
CA PRO A 68 5.87 -14.48 10.68
C PRO A 68 6.27 -14.30 9.22
N ALA A 69 6.26 -13.06 8.73
CA ALA A 69 6.87 -12.73 7.45
C ALA A 69 8.37 -13.14 7.46
N HIS A 70 8.94 -13.45 6.30
CA HIS A 70 10.32 -13.91 6.13
C HIS A 70 10.66 -15.23 6.84
N SER A 71 9.66 -16.09 7.08
CA SER A 71 9.82 -17.45 7.62
C SER A 71 9.72 -18.51 6.53
N LYS A 72 10.12 -19.75 6.86
CA LYS A 72 9.94 -20.90 5.96
C LYS A 72 8.46 -21.26 5.78
N GLU A 73 7.69 -21.08 6.84
CA GLU A 73 6.24 -21.29 6.87
C GLU A 73 5.54 -20.28 5.92
N TYR A 74 5.96 -19.01 5.97
CA TYR A 74 5.45 -17.99 5.05
C TYR A 74 5.81 -18.31 3.58
N ALA A 75 7.05 -18.74 3.32
CA ALA A 75 7.47 -19.15 1.97
C ALA A 75 6.65 -20.33 1.46
N LYS A 76 6.30 -21.28 2.34
CA LYS A 76 5.43 -22.41 1.98
C LYS A 76 4.01 -21.93 1.67
N ALA A 77 3.41 -21.09 2.51
CA ALA A 77 2.09 -20.54 2.29
C ALA A 77 2.01 -19.73 0.98
N ALA A 78 3.06 -18.98 0.65
CA ALA A 78 3.16 -18.21 -0.59
C ALA A 78 3.24 -19.08 -1.87
N ALA A 79 3.55 -20.37 -1.74
CA ALA A 79 3.57 -21.33 -2.85
C ALA A 79 2.25 -22.12 -3.00
N GLU A 80 1.28 -21.90 -2.15
CA GLU A 80 -0.02 -22.58 -2.22
C GLU A 80 -0.97 -21.89 -3.22
N PRO A 81 -1.89 -22.62 -3.86
CA PRO A 81 -2.84 -22.04 -4.82
C PRO A 81 -3.71 -20.90 -4.25
N ALA A 82 -3.95 -20.90 -2.94
CA ALA A 82 -4.70 -19.81 -2.28
C ALA A 82 -3.94 -18.47 -2.37
N ALA A 83 -2.61 -18.48 -2.33
CA ALA A 83 -1.81 -17.28 -2.50
C ALA A 83 -1.89 -16.75 -3.95
N ASP A 84 -1.94 -17.62 -4.94
CA ASP A 84 -2.14 -17.23 -6.35
C ASP A 84 -3.51 -16.56 -6.53
N GLU A 85 -4.56 -17.11 -5.94
CA GLU A 85 -5.91 -16.56 -6.01
C GLU A 85 -5.96 -15.14 -5.42
N ILE A 86 -5.39 -14.94 -4.23
CA ILE A 86 -5.39 -13.62 -3.58
C ILE A 86 -4.50 -12.63 -4.34
N CYS A 87 -3.39 -13.08 -4.93
CA CYS A 87 -2.54 -12.26 -5.79
C CYS A 87 -3.30 -11.73 -7.01
N ILE A 88 -4.10 -12.59 -7.67
CA ILE A 88 -4.95 -12.19 -8.81
C ILE A 88 -6.01 -11.17 -8.36
N LYS A 89 -6.66 -11.38 -7.22
CA LYS A 89 -7.62 -10.42 -6.66
C LYS A 89 -6.98 -9.07 -6.35
N GLY A 90 -5.76 -9.09 -5.78
CA GLY A 90 -4.97 -7.87 -5.54
C GLY A 90 -4.66 -7.13 -6.83
N ALA A 91 -4.25 -7.84 -7.88
CA ALA A 91 -4.00 -7.26 -9.19
C ALA A 91 -5.28 -6.64 -9.80
N GLN A 92 -6.44 -7.27 -9.63
CA GLN A 92 -7.74 -6.73 -10.05
C GLN A 92 -8.09 -5.45 -9.29
N GLY A 93 -7.91 -5.43 -7.95
CA GLY A 93 -8.12 -4.24 -7.13
C GLY A 93 -7.23 -3.08 -7.57
N LEU A 94 -5.93 -3.32 -7.77
CA LEU A 94 -4.98 -2.31 -8.26
C LEU A 94 -5.36 -1.79 -9.66
N ALA A 95 -5.78 -2.67 -10.57
CA ALA A 95 -6.19 -2.26 -11.91
C ALA A 95 -7.45 -1.36 -11.87
N MET A 96 -8.44 -1.69 -11.03
CA MET A 96 -9.65 -0.88 -10.85
C MET A 96 -9.30 0.48 -10.23
N THR A 97 -8.52 0.51 -9.17
CA THR A 97 -8.08 1.77 -8.53
C THR A 97 -7.23 2.62 -9.49
N GLY A 98 -6.38 2.01 -10.29
CA GLY A 98 -5.66 2.72 -11.36
C GLY A 98 -6.60 3.33 -12.39
N LEU A 99 -7.65 2.61 -12.79
CA LEU A 99 -8.66 3.13 -13.71
C LEU A 99 -9.47 4.27 -13.07
N ASP A 100 -9.88 4.13 -11.81
CA ASP A 100 -10.62 5.16 -11.08
C ASP A 100 -9.77 6.44 -10.95
N LEU A 101 -8.48 6.33 -10.66
CA LEU A 101 -7.56 7.47 -10.68
C LEU A 101 -7.43 8.14 -12.06
N LEU A 102 -7.50 7.38 -13.15
CA LEU A 102 -7.46 7.94 -14.50
C LEU A 102 -8.75 8.67 -14.88
N LEU A 103 -9.90 8.13 -14.49
CA LEU A 103 -11.22 8.61 -14.91
C LEU A 103 -11.85 9.61 -13.94
N ASN A 104 -11.50 9.55 -12.65
CA ASN A 104 -12.12 10.35 -11.61
C ASN A 104 -11.22 11.51 -11.16
N GLU A 105 -11.51 12.71 -11.65
CA GLU A 105 -10.77 13.92 -11.29
C GLU A 105 -10.89 14.28 -9.81
N SER A 106 -12.05 14.05 -9.20
CA SER A 106 -12.27 14.36 -7.78
C SER A 106 -11.43 13.45 -6.88
N LEU A 107 -11.23 12.18 -7.24
CA LEU A 107 -10.34 11.27 -6.51
C LEU A 107 -8.89 11.75 -6.60
N ARG A 108 -8.44 12.15 -7.79
CA ARG A 108 -7.06 12.70 -7.97
C ARG A 108 -6.85 13.97 -7.15
N GLN A 109 -7.83 14.86 -7.14
CA GLN A 109 -7.77 16.09 -6.37
C GLN A 109 -7.72 15.79 -4.87
N ALA A 110 -8.61 14.93 -4.37
CA ALA A 110 -8.62 14.51 -2.96
C ALA A 110 -7.30 13.85 -2.55
N ALA A 111 -6.72 13.01 -3.40
CA ALA A 111 -5.42 12.39 -3.16
C ALA A 111 -4.29 13.43 -3.08
N ALA A 112 -4.26 14.41 -3.98
CA ALA A 112 -3.26 15.47 -4.00
C ALA A 112 -3.37 16.38 -2.77
N GLU A 113 -4.58 16.82 -2.42
CA GLU A 113 -4.83 17.66 -1.23
C GLU A 113 -4.48 16.92 0.07
N TYR A 114 -4.82 15.63 0.15
CA TYR A 114 -4.47 14.81 1.30
C TYR A 114 -2.95 14.67 1.44
N HIS A 115 -2.25 14.33 0.36
CA HIS A 115 -0.80 14.19 0.33
C HIS A 115 -0.11 15.49 0.77
N GLU A 116 -0.54 16.64 0.22
CA GLU A 116 -0.01 17.95 0.58
C GLU A 116 -0.17 18.26 2.08
N LYS A 117 -1.27 17.81 2.68
CA LYS A 117 -1.58 18.02 4.09
C LYS A 117 -0.77 17.12 5.04
N VAL A 118 -0.52 15.86 4.66
CA VAL A 118 0.04 14.87 5.58
C VAL A 118 1.56 14.73 5.48
N VAL A 119 2.15 15.02 4.33
CA VAL A 119 3.60 14.95 4.15
C VAL A 119 4.24 16.21 4.74
N PRO A 120 5.19 16.08 5.67
CA PRO A 120 5.88 17.22 6.27
C PRO A 120 6.65 18.07 5.26
N ASP A 121 6.67 19.40 5.49
CA ASP A 121 7.28 20.36 4.57
C ASP A 121 8.76 20.10 4.30
N PHE A 122 9.51 19.60 5.28
CA PHE A 122 10.93 19.29 5.09
C PHE A 122 11.20 18.18 4.04
N TYR A 123 10.18 17.40 3.65
CA TYR A 123 10.28 16.46 2.53
C TYR A 123 9.91 17.08 1.18
N LYS A 124 9.24 18.23 1.18
CA LYS A 124 8.77 18.93 -0.02
C LYS A 124 9.84 19.83 -0.62
N GLU A 125 10.73 20.34 0.24
CA GLU A 125 11.84 21.22 -0.16
C GLU A 125 12.99 20.42 -0.78
N LYS A 126 12.86 19.98 -2.06
CA LYS A 126 14.02 19.63 -2.93
C LYS A 126 13.62 19.53 -4.39
#